data_b610a77a255ab7f6209aef91a994a17e
#
_entry.id   b610a77a255ab7f6209aef91a994a17e
#
_cell.length_a   1.000
_cell.length_b   1.000
_cell.length_c   1.000
_cell.angle_alpha   90.00
_cell.angle_beta   90.00
_cell.angle_gamma   90.00
#
_symmetry.space_group_name_H-M   'P 1'
#
loop_
_entity.id
_entity.type
_entity.pdbx_description
1 polymer ?
#
loop_
_entity_poly.entity_id
_entity_poly.type
_entity_poly.pdbx_seq_one_letter_code
_entity_poly.pdbx_strand_id
1 'polypeptide(L)'
;LDSAGVSELWKRGYDSSEYYRKNPALAGAMNSLRTGFAGNRFPELVNYFMFSHGVSDPYMCFADFESYMNITERMHRDYLDTRAWQRKALLNIAGAGYFASDRSIREYADNIWHIKPVTEE
;
A
#
# COMPACT_ATOMS: atom_id res chain seq x y z
N LEU A 1 2.12 -6.00 6.43
CA LEU A 1 3.46 -6.48 6.78
C LEU A 1 4.38 -5.30 7.07
N ASP A 2 5.30 -5.48 8.01
CA ASP A 2 6.46 -4.62 8.22
C ASP A 2 7.70 -5.18 7.52
N SER A 3 8.82 -4.47 7.59
CA SER A 3 10.07 -4.89 6.93
C SER A 3 10.59 -6.25 7.41
N ALA A 4 10.38 -6.58 8.69
CA ALA A 4 10.78 -7.86 9.26
C ALA A 4 9.91 -8.99 8.70
N GLY A 5 8.59 -8.80 8.66
CA GLY A 5 7.64 -9.75 8.08
C GLY A 5 7.88 -10.01 6.59
N VAL A 6 8.18 -8.97 5.82
CA VAL A 6 8.58 -9.11 4.41
C VAL A 6 9.85 -9.96 4.27
N SER A 7 10.87 -9.65 5.06
CA SER A 7 12.14 -10.41 5.03
C SER A 7 11.94 -11.88 5.41
N GLU A 8 11.09 -12.15 6.38
CA GLU A 8 10.79 -13.51 6.82
C GLU A 8 10.02 -14.30 5.75
N LEU A 9 9.05 -13.70 5.10
CA LEU A 9 8.31 -14.35 4.01
C LEU A 9 9.23 -14.69 2.82
N TRP A 10 10.15 -13.79 2.46
CA TRP A 10 11.14 -14.09 1.41
C TRP A 10 12.05 -15.25 1.78
N LYS A 11 12.54 -15.30 3.02
CA LYS A 11 13.38 -16.41 3.51
C LYS A 11 12.68 -17.76 3.47
N ARG A 12 11.37 -17.78 3.71
CA ARG A 12 10.55 -19.01 3.66
C ARG A 12 10.16 -19.45 2.24
N GLY A 13 10.42 -18.62 1.25
CA GLY A 13 9.95 -18.86 -0.11
C GLY A 13 8.49 -18.46 -0.26
N TYR A 14 8.22 -17.15 -0.35
CA TYR A 14 6.88 -16.62 -0.54
C TYR A 14 6.21 -17.19 -1.80
N ASP A 15 5.00 -17.76 -1.63
CA ASP A 15 4.15 -18.24 -2.71
C ASP A 15 2.77 -17.57 -2.63
N SER A 16 2.50 -16.63 -3.53
CA SER A 16 1.22 -15.92 -3.60
C SER A 16 0.02 -16.85 -3.80
N SER A 17 0.22 -17.99 -4.49
CA SER A 17 -0.85 -18.95 -4.76
C SER A 17 -1.41 -19.61 -3.50
N GLU A 18 -0.63 -19.69 -2.42
CA GLU A 18 -1.12 -20.18 -1.13
C GLU A 18 -2.18 -19.28 -0.55
N TYR A 19 -1.95 -17.95 -0.59
CA TYR A 19 -2.90 -16.94 -0.11
C TYR A 19 -4.18 -16.96 -0.94
N TYR A 20 -4.05 -17.05 -2.26
CA TYR A 20 -5.19 -17.22 -3.17
C TYR A 20 -6.06 -18.43 -2.80
N ARG A 21 -5.44 -19.60 -2.55
CA ARG A 21 -6.17 -20.83 -2.20
C ARG A 21 -6.84 -20.76 -0.83
N LYS A 22 -6.24 -20.06 0.13
CA LYS A 22 -6.71 -19.99 1.52
C LYS A 22 -7.77 -18.92 1.77
N ASN A 23 -7.87 -17.90 0.91
CA ASN A 23 -8.76 -16.76 1.11
C ASN A 23 -9.81 -16.64 0.00
N PRO A 24 -11.08 -17.03 0.26
CA PRO A 24 -12.14 -16.99 -0.76
C PRO A 24 -12.44 -15.57 -1.29
N ALA A 25 -12.29 -14.53 -0.46
CA ALA A 25 -12.50 -13.16 -0.89
C ALA A 25 -11.42 -12.71 -1.88
N LEU A 26 -10.15 -13.04 -1.59
CA LEU A 26 -9.04 -12.80 -2.51
C LEU A 26 -9.23 -13.59 -3.82
N ALA A 27 -9.64 -14.85 -3.72
CA ALA A 27 -9.95 -15.66 -4.90
C ALA A 27 -11.08 -15.04 -5.74
N GLY A 28 -12.13 -14.52 -5.11
CA GLY A 28 -13.20 -13.79 -5.76
C GLY A 28 -12.71 -12.54 -6.49
N ALA A 29 -11.88 -11.74 -5.84
CA ALA A 29 -11.29 -10.54 -6.45
C ALA A 29 -10.44 -10.89 -7.69
N MET A 30 -9.57 -11.90 -7.57
CA MET A 30 -8.74 -12.36 -8.69
C MET A 30 -9.57 -12.94 -9.84
N ASN A 31 -10.64 -13.68 -9.53
CA ASN A 31 -11.56 -14.18 -10.55
C ASN A 31 -12.28 -13.03 -11.27
N SER A 32 -12.67 -11.95 -10.56
CA SER A 32 -13.26 -10.77 -11.17
C SER A 32 -12.30 -10.08 -12.15
N LEU A 33 -11.01 -9.99 -11.82
CA LEU A 33 -9.99 -9.49 -12.73
C LEU A 33 -9.85 -10.38 -13.98
N ARG A 34 -9.88 -11.69 -13.79
CA ARG A 34 -9.73 -12.68 -14.88
C ARG A 34 -10.92 -12.69 -15.84
N THR A 35 -12.14 -12.69 -15.30
CA THR A 35 -13.38 -12.71 -16.11
C THR A 35 -13.71 -11.33 -16.67
N GLY A 36 -13.27 -10.28 -16.00
CA GLY A 36 -13.51 -8.89 -16.33
C GLY A 36 -14.75 -8.33 -15.63
N PHE A 37 -14.79 -7.02 -15.55
CA PHE A 37 -15.94 -6.24 -15.07
C PHE A 37 -16.02 -4.90 -15.82
N ALA A 38 -17.21 -4.32 -15.85
CA ALA A 38 -17.46 -3.07 -16.59
C ALA A 38 -16.96 -3.08 -18.04
N GLY A 39 -17.05 -4.24 -18.72
CA GLY A 39 -16.61 -4.39 -20.12
C GLY A 39 -15.09 -4.55 -20.33
N ASN A 40 -14.29 -4.53 -19.26
CA ASN A 40 -12.83 -4.64 -19.34
C ASN A 40 -12.34 -5.93 -18.70
N ARG A 41 -11.22 -6.46 -19.21
CA ARG A 41 -10.49 -7.61 -18.66
C ARG A 41 -9.09 -7.17 -18.27
N PHE A 42 -8.50 -7.86 -17.28
CA PHE A 42 -7.21 -7.47 -16.71
C PHE A 42 -6.25 -8.67 -16.60
N PRO A 43 -5.98 -9.38 -17.71
CA PRO A 43 -5.12 -10.58 -17.68
C PRO A 43 -3.70 -10.27 -17.23
N GLU A 44 -3.20 -9.06 -17.52
CA GLU A 44 -1.86 -8.62 -17.11
C GLU A 44 -1.72 -8.57 -15.58
N LEU A 45 -2.76 -8.07 -14.89
CA LEU A 45 -2.78 -8.05 -13.42
C LEU A 45 -2.83 -9.46 -12.84
N VAL A 46 -3.65 -10.35 -13.44
CA VAL A 46 -3.70 -11.76 -13.00
C VAL A 46 -2.33 -12.42 -13.16
N ASN A 47 -1.68 -12.21 -14.31
CA ASN A 47 -0.34 -12.72 -14.56
C ASN A 47 0.68 -12.18 -13.56
N TYR A 48 0.63 -10.88 -13.28
CA TYR A 48 1.52 -10.22 -12.32
C TYR A 48 1.44 -10.84 -10.92
N PHE A 49 0.23 -11.09 -10.44
CA PHE A 49 0.03 -11.65 -9.10
C PHE A 49 0.25 -13.15 -9.00
N MET A 50 -0.04 -13.91 -10.07
CA MET A 50 -0.10 -15.38 -10.01
C MET A 50 1.01 -16.07 -10.78
N PHE A 51 1.49 -15.48 -11.89
CA PHE A 51 2.29 -16.20 -12.89
C PHE A 51 3.52 -15.43 -13.38
N SER A 52 3.89 -14.35 -12.71
CA SER A 52 5.05 -13.55 -13.13
C SER A 52 6.32 -14.39 -13.16
N HIS A 53 7.09 -14.29 -14.24
CA HIS A 53 8.36 -14.99 -14.37
C HIS A 53 9.35 -14.49 -13.32
N GLY A 54 9.72 -15.38 -12.41
CA GLY A 54 10.65 -15.12 -11.32
C GLY A 54 9.97 -14.97 -9.97
N VAL A 55 9.27 -13.88 -9.71
CA VAL A 55 8.60 -13.61 -8.44
C VAL A 55 7.18 -13.14 -8.68
N SER A 56 6.20 -13.97 -8.34
CA SER A 56 4.79 -13.58 -8.33
C SER A 56 4.52 -12.67 -7.13
N ASP A 57 3.70 -11.63 -7.34
CA ASP A 57 3.32 -10.68 -6.28
C ASP A 57 4.53 -10.12 -5.49
N PRO A 58 5.46 -9.42 -6.14
CA PRO A 58 6.71 -8.98 -5.52
C PRO A 58 6.51 -8.01 -4.35
N TYR A 59 5.36 -7.37 -4.23
CA TYR A 59 4.99 -6.49 -3.12
C TYR A 59 4.17 -7.17 -2.04
N MET A 60 3.98 -8.50 -2.12
CA MET A 60 3.24 -9.30 -1.13
C MET A 60 1.82 -8.78 -0.85
N CYS A 61 1.15 -8.26 -1.88
CA CYS A 61 -0.22 -7.73 -1.77
C CYS A 61 -1.21 -8.81 -1.30
N PHE A 62 -0.99 -10.07 -1.68
CA PHE A 62 -1.84 -11.18 -1.25
C PHE A 62 -1.65 -11.51 0.23
N ALA A 63 -0.44 -11.40 0.73
CA ALA A 63 -0.16 -11.59 2.16
C ALA A 63 -0.77 -10.46 3.00
N ASP A 64 -0.87 -9.25 2.46
CA ASP A 64 -1.46 -8.09 3.13
C ASP A 64 -2.98 -7.98 2.92
N PHE A 65 -3.58 -8.78 2.05
CA PHE A 65 -4.97 -8.63 1.63
C PHE A 65 -5.97 -8.65 2.79
N GLU A 66 -5.84 -9.59 3.71
CA GLU A 66 -6.75 -9.68 4.86
C GLU A 66 -6.62 -8.48 5.79
N SER A 67 -5.39 -8.05 6.06
CA SER A 67 -5.11 -6.84 6.83
C SER A 67 -5.70 -5.60 6.17
N TYR A 68 -5.55 -5.48 4.86
CA TYR A 68 -6.13 -4.40 4.07
C TYR A 68 -7.67 -4.39 4.15
N MET A 69 -8.32 -5.53 3.99
CA MET A 69 -9.78 -5.65 4.11
C MET A 69 -10.28 -5.23 5.49
N ASN A 70 -9.63 -5.69 6.55
CA ASN A 70 -9.98 -5.34 7.93
C ASN A 70 -9.85 -3.83 8.19
N ILE A 71 -8.80 -3.20 7.69
CA ILE A 71 -8.61 -1.74 7.80
C ILE A 71 -9.65 -0.98 6.97
N THR A 72 -9.99 -1.47 5.78
CA THR A 72 -11.00 -0.86 4.92
C THR A 72 -12.39 -0.90 5.58
N GLU A 73 -12.76 -2.02 6.19
CA GLU A 73 -14.02 -2.11 6.96
C GLU A 73 -14.03 -1.16 8.16
N ARG A 74 -12.92 -1.06 8.89
CA ARG A 74 -12.78 -0.11 9.99
C ARG A 74 -12.89 1.33 9.49
N MET A 75 -12.21 1.66 8.40
CA MET A 75 -12.27 2.99 7.78
C MET A 75 -13.70 3.33 7.38
N HIS A 76 -14.43 2.37 6.80
CA HIS A 76 -15.83 2.57 6.43
C HIS A 76 -16.72 2.88 7.65
N ARG A 77 -16.57 2.13 8.74
CA ARG A 77 -17.29 2.42 10.00
C ARG A 77 -16.93 3.80 10.56
N ASP A 78 -15.65 4.13 10.57
CA ASP A 78 -15.19 5.44 11.05
C ASP A 78 -15.73 6.60 10.19
N TYR A 79 -15.86 6.38 8.88
CA TYR A 79 -16.42 7.37 7.95
C TYR A 79 -17.89 7.68 8.21
N LEU A 80 -18.66 6.70 8.66
CA LEU A 80 -20.08 6.90 9.03
C LEU A 80 -20.25 7.72 10.31
N ASP A 81 -19.26 7.76 11.20
CA ASP A 81 -19.20 8.71 12.32
C ASP A 81 -18.56 10.01 11.85
N THR A 82 -19.38 10.92 11.33
CA THR A 82 -18.93 12.20 10.77
C THR A 82 -18.06 13.00 11.73
N ARG A 83 -18.37 13.00 13.03
CA ARG A 83 -17.62 13.75 14.03
C ARG A 83 -16.23 13.15 14.28
N ALA A 84 -16.17 11.84 14.43
CA ALA A 84 -14.90 11.13 14.57
C ALA A 84 -14.04 11.27 13.34
N TRP A 85 -14.63 11.18 12.14
CA TRP A 85 -13.94 11.37 10.87
C TRP A 85 -13.35 12.77 10.72
N GLN A 86 -14.16 13.81 10.97
CA GLN A 86 -13.69 15.20 10.92
C GLN A 86 -12.57 15.47 11.91
N ARG A 87 -12.63 14.91 13.13
CA ARG A 87 -11.53 15.00 14.10
C ARG A 87 -10.24 14.37 13.58
N LYS A 88 -10.33 13.19 12.98
CA LYS A 88 -9.17 12.53 12.35
C LYS A 88 -8.58 13.36 11.22
N ALA A 89 -9.44 13.94 10.37
CA ALA A 89 -9.02 14.81 9.29
C ALA A 89 -8.28 16.06 9.81
N LEU A 90 -8.81 16.72 10.85
CA LEU A 90 -8.14 17.87 11.48
C LEU A 90 -6.78 17.51 12.09
N LEU A 91 -6.67 16.35 12.77
CA LEU A 91 -5.40 15.88 13.32
C LEU A 91 -4.39 15.59 12.20
N ASN A 92 -4.86 15.03 11.10
CA ASN A 92 -4.02 14.74 9.94
C ASN A 92 -3.51 16.05 9.28
N ILE A 93 -4.38 17.06 9.13
CA ILE A 93 -4.00 18.38 8.63
C ILE A 93 -2.99 19.04 9.57
N ALA A 94 -3.24 19.00 10.88
CA ALA A 94 -2.31 19.58 11.87
C ALA A 94 -0.92 18.89 11.84
N GLY A 95 -0.86 17.60 11.54
CA GLY A 95 0.39 16.85 11.40
C GLY A 95 1.04 16.94 10.02
N ALA A 96 0.36 17.50 9.02
CA ALA A 96 0.82 17.49 7.62
C ALA A 96 2.11 18.30 7.37
N GLY A 97 2.45 19.23 8.26
CA GLY A 97 3.70 20.00 8.14
C GLY A 97 4.96 19.13 8.07
N TYR A 98 4.93 17.95 8.67
CA TYR A 98 6.04 16.99 8.56
C TYR A 98 6.29 16.53 7.12
N PHE A 99 5.26 16.50 6.28
CA PHE A 99 5.33 16.09 4.87
C PHE A 99 5.55 17.26 3.90
N ALA A 100 5.87 18.46 4.42
CA ALA A 100 6.18 19.61 3.56
C ALA A 100 7.45 19.34 2.75
N SER A 101 7.39 19.62 1.44
CA SER A 101 8.53 19.47 0.53
C SER A 101 9.73 20.32 0.96
N ASP A 102 9.47 21.54 1.42
CA ASP A 102 10.51 22.46 1.92
C ASP A 102 11.32 21.85 3.06
N ARG A 103 10.67 21.15 3.99
CA ARG A 103 11.36 20.42 5.05
C ARG A 103 12.30 19.36 4.46
N SER A 104 11.76 18.53 3.56
CA SER A 104 12.54 17.46 2.94
C SER A 104 13.73 17.98 2.16
N ILE A 105 13.55 19.06 1.39
CA ILE A 105 14.63 19.68 0.63
C ILE A 105 15.69 20.28 1.56
N ARG A 106 15.30 20.93 2.66
CA ARG A 106 16.25 21.43 3.67
C ARG A 106 17.06 20.30 4.28
N GLU A 107 16.40 19.19 4.66
CA GLU A 107 17.10 18.01 5.18
C GLU A 107 18.09 17.42 4.16
N TYR A 108 17.75 17.38 2.87
CA TYR A 108 18.70 16.99 1.82
C TYR A 108 19.88 17.98 1.69
N ALA A 109 19.58 19.29 1.70
CA ALA A 109 20.59 20.33 1.62
C ALA A 109 21.58 20.23 2.78
N ASP A 110 21.06 20.08 4.00
CA ASP A 110 21.88 20.06 5.22
C ASP A 110 22.63 18.73 5.42
N ASN A 111 21.94 17.59 5.24
CA ASN A 111 22.45 16.30 5.68
C ASN A 111 23.13 15.47 4.54
N ILE A 112 22.83 15.79 3.27
CA ILE A 112 23.32 15.04 2.13
C ILE A 112 24.22 15.90 1.25
N TRP A 113 23.73 17.05 0.82
CA TRP A 113 24.48 17.92 -0.11
C TRP A 113 25.41 18.90 0.59
N HIS A 114 25.17 19.23 1.86
CA HIS A 114 25.95 20.19 2.66
C HIS A 114 26.05 21.58 1.99
N ILE A 115 24.93 22.03 1.40
CA ILE A 115 24.84 23.33 0.71
C ILE A 115 23.93 24.27 1.49
N LYS A 116 24.18 25.57 1.31
CA LYS A 116 23.35 26.64 1.90
C LYS A 116 22.47 27.27 0.83
N PRO A 117 21.25 27.74 1.19
CA PRO A 117 20.40 28.51 0.28
C PRO A 117 21.14 29.75 -0.22
N VAL A 118 20.95 30.07 -1.49
CA VAL A 118 21.37 31.35 -2.04
C VAL A 118 20.35 32.38 -1.57
N THR A 119 20.80 33.35 -0.74
CA THR A 119 20.00 34.52 -0.36
C THR A 119 20.33 35.65 -1.34
N GLU A 120 19.33 36.12 -2.09
CA GLU A 120 19.48 37.36 -2.84
C GLU A 120 19.67 38.53 -1.82
N GLU A 121 20.74 39.35 -2.00
CA GLU A 121 20.95 40.55 -1.27
C GLU A 121 20.04 41.69 -1.79
#